data_1a1123b4ba4be56338be425b03767bed
#
_entry.id   1a1123b4ba4be56338be425b03767bed
#
_cell.length_a   1.000
_cell.length_b   1.000
_cell.length_c   1.000
_cell.angle_alpha   90.00
_cell.angle_beta   90.00
_cell.angle_gamma   90.00
#
_symmetry.space_group_name_H-M   'P 1'
#
loop_
_entity.id
_entity.type
_entity.pdbx_description
1 polymer ?
#
loop_
_entity_poly.entity_id
_entity_poly.type
_entity_poly.pdbx_seq_one_letter_code
_entity_poly.pdbx_strand_id
1 'polypeptide(L)'
;MVTLSGDVVGRYDRFSLFNSPYPAHDAGRAVDLYPGDGVEVAASPVAGEVQATRTVRCPPKPYAADHDHLVLVDRGDVVARMLHVDPSVEAGDRVAVGDPLGELVRSGFFGRWVDDHIHLGFREPDQNLRRATGSLPLALDVDVAGVDWDGTGEVIEAGPTHVRLDAPRLDRERGFAAVGGDDGTPLDGGLVHYAGGGALAPTDGTVSLLGTPVGRADGRRLEWADVALSVVDDAGRRRRATGLSLFASQVRFGAKLVFHEGHDLSIGDRLTVSAEPAAEPVRLG
;
A
#
# COMPACT_ATOMS: atom_id res chain seq x y z
N MET A 1 -18.92 5.56 -9.38
CA MET A 1 -18.08 4.83 -8.39
C MET A 1 -17.92 3.41 -8.87
N VAL A 2 -16.70 2.88 -8.90
CA VAL A 2 -16.40 1.49 -9.26
C VAL A 2 -16.23 0.68 -7.99
N THR A 3 -16.74 -0.55 -7.97
CA THR A 3 -16.56 -1.48 -6.84
C THR A 3 -15.80 -2.71 -7.30
N LEU A 4 -14.73 -3.08 -6.59
CA LEU A 4 -14.08 -4.38 -6.72
C LEU A 4 -14.69 -5.35 -5.72
N SER A 5 -15.10 -6.52 -6.21
CA SER A 5 -15.67 -7.56 -5.35
C SER A 5 -14.63 -8.17 -4.41
N GLY A 6 -15.09 -8.68 -3.28
CA GLY A 6 -14.26 -9.41 -2.32
C GLY A 6 -13.52 -10.60 -2.94
N ASP A 7 -14.16 -11.29 -3.89
CA ASP A 7 -13.53 -12.41 -4.62
C ASP A 7 -12.33 -11.99 -5.46
N VAL A 8 -12.33 -10.77 -5.98
CA VAL A 8 -11.19 -10.21 -6.71
C VAL A 8 -10.09 -9.80 -5.75
N VAL A 9 -10.42 -8.99 -4.74
CA VAL A 9 -9.45 -8.49 -3.75
C VAL A 9 -8.83 -9.64 -2.96
N GLY A 10 -9.62 -10.66 -2.61
CA GLY A 10 -9.18 -11.84 -1.87
C GLY A 10 -8.16 -12.74 -2.59
N ARG A 11 -7.85 -12.46 -3.87
CA ARG A 11 -6.77 -13.14 -4.61
C ARG A 11 -5.38 -12.59 -4.30
N TYR A 12 -5.31 -11.45 -3.60
CA TYR A 12 -4.07 -10.75 -3.26
C TYR A 12 -3.80 -10.86 -1.77
N ASP A 13 -2.56 -11.07 -1.39
CA ASP A 13 -2.15 -11.18 0.01
C ASP A 13 -2.38 -9.90 0.80
N ARG A 14 -2.24 -8.75 0.11
CA ARG A 14 -2.37 -7.41 0.70
C ARG A 14 -2.95 -6.43 -0.31
N PHE A 15 -3.49 -5.34 0.21
CA PHE A 15 -3.82 -4.16 -0.58
C PHE A 15 -3.61 -2.87 0.21
N SER A 16 -3.51 -1.76 -0.50
CA SER A 16 -3.55 -0.41 0.05
C SER A 16 -4.28 0.54 -0.89
N LEU A 17 -5.06 1.46 -0.30
CA LEU A 17 -5.73 2.55 -1.02
C LEU A 17 -5.01 3.88 -0.85
N PHE A 18 -4.24 4.05 0.25
CA PHE A 18 -3.71 5.35 0.66
C PHE A 18 -2.18 5.38 0.86
N ASN A 19 -1.48 4.26 0.66
CA ASN A 19 -0.04 4.17 0.94
C ASN A 19 0.82 4.58 -0.26
N SER A 20 0.61 5.79 -0.75
CA SER A 20 1.36 6.34 -1.87
C SER A 20 1.30 7.88 -1.86
N PRO A 21 2.35 8.59 -2.30
CA PRO A 21 2.33 10.05 -2.40
C PRO A 21 1.60 10.56 -3.65
N TYR A 22 1.05 9.68 -4.48
CA TYR A 22 0.44 10.08 -5.75
C TYR A 22 -1.05 10.41 -5.59
N PRO A 23 -1.57 11.43 -6.35
CA PRO A 23 -2.93 11.97 -6.18
C PRO A 23 -4.07 10.96 -6.30
N ALA A 24 -3.87 9.83 -6.98
CA ALA A 24 -4.88 8.79 -7.07
C ALA A 24 -5.16 8.13 -5.71
N HIS A 25 -4.15 8.10 -4.83
CA HIS A 25 -4.22 7.54 -3.49
C HIS A 25 -4.71 8.54 -2.45
N ASP A 26 -4.57 9.86 -2.66
CA ASP A 26 -5.01 10.90 -1.71
C ASP A 26 -6.49 10.79 -1.32
N ALA A 27 -7.31 10.26 -2.21
CA ALA A 27 -8.75 10.08 -1.99
C ALA A 27 -9.20 8.62 -2.13
N GLY A 28 -8.28 7.65 -2.05
CA GLY A 28 -8.57 6.23 -2.22
C GLY A 28 -9.21 5.89 -3.56
N ARG A 29 -8.75 6.53 -4.65
CA ARG A 29 -9.27 6.33 -6.02
C ARG A 29 -8.44 5.38 -6.85
N ALA A 30 -7.41 4.79 -6.25
CA ALA A 30 -6.64 3.70 -6.80
C ALA A 30 -6.35 2.71 -5.67
N VAL A 31 -6.04 1.48 -6.04
CA VAL A 31 -5.62 0.43 -5.13
C VAL A 31 -4.33 -0.19 -5.62
N ASP A 32 -3.41 -0.40 -4.70
CA ASP A 32 -2.23 -1.21 -4.91
C ASP A 32 -2.54 -2.63 -4.41
N LEU A 33 -2.43 -3.60 -5.30
CA LEU A 33 -2.75 -5.01 -5.07
C LEU A 33 -1.45 -5.82 -5.07
N TYR A 34 -1.14 -6.45 -3.95
CA TYR A 34 0.09 -7.21 -3.73
C TYR A 34 -0.19 -8.71 -3.83
N PRO A 35 0.28 -9.40 -4.86
CA PRO A 35 -0.05 -10.83 -5.07
C PRO A 35 0.67 -11.79 -4.11
N GLY A 36 1.65 -11.29 -3.35
CA GLY A 36 2.41 -12.08 -2.38
C GLY A 36 3.88 -12.22 -2.73
N ASP A 37 4.65 -12.72 -1.76
CA ASP A 37 6.09 -12.86 -1.90
C ASP A 37 6.44 -13.97 -2.92
N GLY A 38 7.39 -13.67 -3.81
CA GLY A 38 7.87 -14.61 -4.83
C GLY A 38 6.91 -14.80 -6.00
N VAL A 39 5.80 -14.05 -6.06
CA VAL A 39 4.94 -14.01 -7.23
C VAL A 39 5.49 -13.01 -8.21
N GLU A 40 5.92 -13.48 -9.38
CA GLU A 40 6.50 -12.65 -10.45
C GLU A 40 5.47 -12.27 -11.51
N VAL A 41 4.44 -13.10 -11.69
CA VAL A 41 3.40 -12.90 -12.72
C VAL A 41 2.20 -12.17 -12.13
N ALA A 42 1.86 -11.03 -12.72
CA ALA A 42 0.68 -10.25 -12.39
C ALA A 42 -0.59 -10.95 -12.93
N ALA A 43 -1.49 -11.33 -12.04
CA ALA A 43 -2.83 -11.82 -12.42
C ALA A 43 -3.79 -10.65 -12.61
N SER A 44 -4.63 -10.67 -13.65
CA SER A 44 -5.56 -9.59 -13.93
C SER A 44 -6.62 -9.43 -12.82
N PRO A 45 -6.78 -8.24 -12.23
CA PRO A 45 -7.86 -7.95 -11.30
C PRO A 45 -9.19 -7.66 -11.99
N VAL A 46 -9.23 -7.64 -13.31
CA VAL A 46 -10.42 -7.29 -14.10
C VAL A 46 -10.58 -8.22 -15.29
N ALA A 47 -11.82 -8.35 -15.78
CA ALA A 47 -12.12 -8.93 -17.08
C ALA A 47 -12.40 -7.84 -18.09
N GLY A 48 -12.00 -8.04 -19.35
CA GLY A 48 -12.25 -7.10 -20.46
C GLY A 48 -11.38 -7.35 -21.65
N GLU A 49 -11.35 -6.38 -22.58
CA GLU A 49 -10.49 -6.39 -23.76
C GLU A 49 -9.31 -5.44 -23.53
N VAL A 50 -8.11 -5.90 -23.78
CA VAL A 50 -6.90 -5.05 -23.70
C VAL A 50 -7.00 -3.99 -24.80
N GLN A 51 -7.20 -2.75 -24.41
CA GLN A 51 -7.32 -1.63 -25.33
C GLN A 51 -5.95 -1.14 -25.82
N ALA A 52 -4.96 -1.15 -24.93
CA ALA A 52 -3.60 -0.73 -25.25
C ALA A 52 -2.63 -1.18 -24.14
N THR A 53 -1.40 -1.39 -24.53
CA THR A 53 -0.23 -1.43 -23.65
C THR A 53 0.72 -0.29 -23.99
N ARG A 54 1.44 0.24 -23.03
CA ARG A 54 2.33 1.36 -23.25
C ARG A 54 3.49 1.37 -22.26
N THR A 55 4.71 1.46 -22.76
CA THR A 55 5.90 1.74 -21.95
C THR A 55 5.86 3.18 -21.42
N VAL A 56 6.12 3.35 -20.15
CA VAL A 56 6.12 4.62 -19.42
C VAL A 56 7.49 4.82 -18.79
N ARG A 57 8.07 5.99 -19.00
CA ARG A 57 9.32 6.34 -18.32
C ARG A 57 9.04 6.60 -16.84
N CYS A 58 9.75 5.92 -15.96
CA CYS A 58 9.70 6.15 -14.52
C CYS A 58 10.94 6.92 -14.01
N PRO A 59 10.89 7.49 -12.80
CA PRO A 59 12.06 8.10 -12.19
C PRO A 59 13.21 7.10 -12.07
N PRO A 60 14.45 7.47 -12.45
CA PRO A 60 15.58 6.57 -12.34
C PRO A 60 15.92 6.30 -10.87
N LYS A 61 15.95 5.04 -10.48
CA LYS A 61 16.34 4.58 -9.14
C LYS A 61 17.31 3.41 -9.28
N PRO A 62 18.38 3.32 -8.46
CA PRO A 62 19.38 2.25 -8.58
C PRO A 62 18.83 0.82 -8.41
N TYR A 63 17.64 0.69 -7.83
CA TYR A 63 16.98 -0.57 -7.53
C TYR A 63 15.78 -0.89 -8.45
N ALA A 64 15.48 -0.01 -9.40
CA ALA A 64 14.28 -0.11 -10.24
C ALA A 64 14.64 -0.30 -11.71
N ALA A 65 13.69 -0.80 -12.48
CA ALA A 65 13.76 -0.87 -13.93
C ALA A 65 13.76 0.55 -14.54
N ASP A 66 14.34 0.70 -15.72
CA ASP A 66 14.40 1.98 -16.44
C ASP A 66 13.02 2.46 -16.92
N HIS A 67 12.10 1.53 -17.09
CA HIS A 67 10.75 1.77 -17.58
C HIS A 67 9.72 1.03 -16.73
N ASP A 68 8.51 1.55 -16.78
CA ASP A 68 7.30 0.95 -16.28
C ASP A 68 6.30 0.79 -17.43
N HIS A 69 5.17 0.16 -17.22
CA HIS A 69 4.18 -0.07 -18.24
C HIS A 69 2.77 0.26 -17.76
N LEU A 70 1.98 0.79 -18.68
CA LEU A 70 0.55 1.04 -18.50
C LEU A 70 -0.22 0.05 -19.37
N VAL A 71 -1.08 -0.75 -18.74
CA VAL A 71 -2.04 -1.63 -19.39
C VAL A 71 -3.44 -1.04 -19.23
N LEU A 72 -4.16 -0.91 -20.34
CA LEU A 72 -5.54 -0.42 -20.38
C LEU A 72 -6.46 -1.56 -20.79
N VAL A 73 -7.45 -1.86 -19.93
CA VAL A 73 -8.47 -2.90 -20.20
C VAL A 73 -9.84 -2.25 -20.23
N ASP A 74 -10.49 -2.34 -21.39
CA ASP A 74 -11.85 -1.89 -21.61
C ASP A 74 -12.84 -2.90 -20.99
N ARG A 75 -13.70 -2.41 -20.08
CA ARG A 75 -14.74 -3.18 -19.43
C ARG A 75 -16.15 -2.83 -19.94
N GLY A 76 -16.23 -1.96 -20.94
CA GLY A 76 -17.45 -1.44 -21.54
C GLY A 76 -17.89 -0.12 -20.90
N ASP A 77 -18.18 -0.10 -19.62
CA ASP A 77 -18.61 1.10 -18.87
C ASP A 77 -17.44 1.95 -18.35
N VAL A 78 -16.32 1.32 -18.08
CA VAL A 78 -15.08 1.96 -17.58
C VAL A 78 -13.84 1.30 -18.17
N VAL A 79 -12.74 2.04 -18.18
CA VAL A 79 -11.43 1.53 -18.54
C VAL A 79 -10.60 1.34 -17.27
N ALA A 80 -10.16 0.11 -17.03
CA ALA A 80 -9.18 -0.19 -15.99
C ALA A 80 -7.78 0.22 -16.47
N ARG A 81 -7.03 0.89 -15.59
CA ARG A 81 -5.65 1.32 -15.79
C ARG A 81 -4.79 0.60 -14.79
N MET A 82 -3.87 -0.22 -15.28
CA MET A 82 -2.91 -0.94 -14.46
C MET A 82 -1.49 -0.47 -14.76
N LEU A 83 -0.68 -0.32 -13.73
CA LEU A 83 0.74 0.01 -13.81
C LEU A 83 1.55 -1.06 -13.08
N HIS A 84 2.85 -1.05 -13.30
CA HIS A 84 3.85 -1.91 -12.67
C HIS A 84 3.79 -3.38 -13.17
N VAL A 85 3.34 -3.56 -14.41
CA VAL A 85 3.29 -4.87 -15.09
C VAL A 85 3.93 -4.73 -16.47
N ASP A 86 5.00 -5.48 -16.76
CA ASP A 86 5.55 -5.65 -18.11
C ASP A 86 4.64 -6.62 -18.88
N PRO A 87 3.82 -6.11 -19.83
CA PRO A 87 2.72 -6.89 -20.34
C PRO A 87 3.18 -7.99 -21.31
N SER A 88 2.65 -9.20 -21.12
CA SER A 88 2.66 -10.29 -22.10
C SER A 88 1.41 -10.31 -22.99
N VAL A 89 0.47 -9.38 -22.75
CA VAL A 89 -0.76 -9.20 -23.52
C VAL A 89 -0.65 -8.01 -24.46
N GLU A 90 -1.43 -8.01 -25.54
CA GLU A 90 -1.46 -6.94 -26.54
C GLU A 90 -2.89 -6.43 -26.82
N ALA A 91 -2.98 -5.29 -27.52
CA ALA A 91 -4.28 -4.72 -27.86
C ALA A 91 -5.13 -5.69 -28.69
N GLY A 92 -6.37 -5.92 -28.28
CA GLY A 92 -7.32 -6.88 -28.84
C GLY A 92 -7.42 -8.19 -28.07
N ASP A 93 -6.48 -8.49 -27.19
CA ASP A 93 -6.58 -9.67 -26.32
C ASP A 93 -7.74 -9.53 -25.33
N ARG A 94 -8.36 -10.66 -24.98
CA ARG A 94 -9.36 -10.72 -23.92
C ARG A 94 -8.78 -11.38 -22.68
N VAL A 95 -8.96 -10.74 -21.53
CA VAL A 95 -8.54 -11.24 -20.24
C VAL A 95 -9.73 -11.46 -19.32
N ALA A 96 -9.69 -12.52 -18.54
CA ALA A 96 -10.56 -12.76 -17.40
C ALA A 96 -9.85 -12.39 -16.08
N VAL A 97 -10.62 -12.27 -15.00
CA VAL A 97 -10.05 -12.12 -13.65
C VAL A 97 -9.19 -13.34 -13.32
N GLY A 98 -7.93 -13.10 -13.00
CA GLY A 98 -6.95 -14.14 -12.68
C GLY A 98 -6.08 -14.58 -13.84
N ASP A 99 -6.37 -14.15 -15.07
CA ASP A 99 -5.49 -14.44 -16.22
C ASP A 99 -4.15 -13.70 -16.09
N PRO A 100 -3.04 -14.27 -16.58
CA PRO A 100 -1.74 -13.62 -16.55
C PRO A 100 -1.74 -12.39 -17.45
N LEU A 101 -1.25 -11.25 -16.93
CA LEU A 101 -1.05 -10.02 -17.68
C LEU A 101 0.39 -9.84 -18.16
N GLY A 102 1.35 -10.39 -17.44
CA GLY A 102 2.78 -10.20 -17.64
C GLY A 102 3.54 -10.27 -16.33
N GLU A 103 4.78 -9.81 -16.32
CA GLU A 103 5.65 -9.83 -15.13
C GLU A 103 5.49 -8.53 -14.32
N LEU A 104 5.58 -8.64 -12.98
CA LEU A 104 5.62 -7.47 -12.10
C LEU A 104 6.92 -6.70 -12.32
N VAL A 105 6.82 -5.37 -12.33
CA VAL A 105 7.96 -4.47 -12.54
C VAL A 105 8.33 -3.76 -11.27
N ARG A 106 9.59 -3.90 -10.86
CA ARG A 106 10.19 -3.05 -9.83
C ARG A 106 10.31 -1.63 -10.33
N SER A 107 9.27 -0.83 -10.13
CA SER A 107 9.15 0.50 -10.72
C SER A 107 9.88 1.59 -9.92
N GLY A 108 10.43 2.58 -10.62
CA GLY A 108 10.98 3.79 -10.00
C GLY A 108 9.92 4.74 -9.43
N PHE A 109 8.64 4.47 -9.63
CA PHE A 109 7.55 5.28 -9.06
C PHE A 109 7.36 5.05 -7.56
N PHE A 110 7.80 3.93 -7.01
CA PHE A 110 7.63 3.65 -5.57
C PHE A 110 8.96 3.48 -4.83
N GLY A 111 8.91 3.58 -3.50
CA GLY A 111 10.08 3.50 -2.61
C GLY A 111 10.66 2.09 -2.54
N ARG A 112 11.93 1.98 -2.14
CA ARG A 112 12.62 0.69 -2.03
C ARG A 112 11.98 -0.27 -1.02
N TRP A 113 11.24 0.26 -0.05
CA TRP A 113 10.50 -0.50 0.97
C TRP A 113 9.12 -1.01 0.52
N VAL A 114 8.65 -0.57 -0.64
CA VAL A 114 7.35 -1.00 -1.21
C VAL A 114 7.60 -2.26 -2.02
N ASP A 115 6.80 -3.30 -1.79
CA ASP A 115 6.89 -4.55 -2.53
C ASP A 115 6.27 -4.40 -3.93
N ASP A 116 6.61 -5.31 -4.85
CA ASP A 116 6.07 -5.30 -6.20
C ASP A 116 4.56 -5.58 -6.17
N HIS A 117 3.81 -4.83 -6.97
CA HIS A 117 2.35 -4.81 -6.91
C HIS A 117 1.75 -4.37 -8.24
N ILE A 118 0.44 -4.55 -8.38
CA ILE A 118 -0.35 -3.96 -9.45
C ILE A 118 -1.01 -2.69 -8.92
N HIS A 119 -0.69 -1.53 -9.50
CA HIS A 119 -1.46 -0.31 -9.27
C HIS A 119 -2.69 -0.30 -10.16
N LEU A 120 -3.89 -0.23 -9.60
CA LEU A 120 -5.17 -0.27 -10.33
C LEU A 120 -6.00 0.96 -10.04
N GLY A 121 -6.42 1.65 -11.11
CA GLY A 121 -7.41 2.72 -11.08
C GLY A 121 -8.36 2.63 -12.28
N PHE A 122 -9.43 3.41 -12.27
CA PHE A 122 -10.46 3.38 -13.30
C PHE A 122 -10.73 4.76 -13.90
N ARG A 123 -11.18 4.78 -15.15
CA ARG A 123 -11.54 5.98 -15.92
C ARG A 123 -12.86 5.78 -16.67
N GLU A 124 -13.57 6.88 -16.93
CA GLU A 124 -14.57 6.89 -17.99
C GLU A 124 -13.88 6.70 -19.36
N PRO A 125 -14.52 6.03 -20.34
CA PRO A 125 -13.90 5.77 -21.65
C PRO A 125 -13.50 7.03 -22.44
N ASP A 126 -14.19 8.15 -22.23
CA ASP A 126 -13.95 9.45 -22.86
C ASP A 126 -12.90 10.31 -22.16
N GLN A 127 -12.43 9.91 -20.98
CA GLN A 127 -11.39 10.62 -20.24
C GLN A 127 -10.00 10.40 -20.86
N ASN A 128 -9.06 11.28 -20.52
CA ASN A 128 -7.66 11.06 -20.85
C ASN A 128 -7.09 9.89 -20.02
N LEU A 129 -7.01 8.73 -20.65
CA LEU A 129 -6.53 7.49 -20.02
C LEU A 129 -5.05 7.51 -19.63
N ARG A 130 -4.28 8.50 -20.07
CA ARG A 130 -2.82 8.60 -19.88
C ARG A 130 -2.41 9.54 -18.74
N ARG A 131 -3.32 10.37 -18.24
CA ARG A 131 -3.04 11.28 -17.11
C ARG A 131 -2.90 10.52 -15.79
N ALA A 132 -2.05 11.00 -14.90
CA ALA A 132 -1.94 10.47 -13.53
C ALA A 132 -3.16 10.79 -12.67
N THR A 133 -3.84 11.94 -12.94
CA THR A 133 -5.00 12.41 -12.17
C THR A 133 -6.32 12.08 -12.86
N GLY A 134 -7.43 12.06 -12.13
CA GLY A 134 -8.80 11.91 -12.63
C GLY A 134 -9.36 10.48 -12.49
N SER A 135 -8.79 9.62 -11.62
CA SER A 135 -9.37 8.30 -11.33
C SER A 135 -10.75 8.42 -10.71
N LEU A 136 -11.64 7.51 -11.11
CA LEU A 136 -12.97 7.39 -10.57
C LEU A 136 -12.92 6.98 -9.09
N PRO A 137 -13.93 7.36 -8.28
CA PRO A 137 -14.06 6.82 -6.93
C PRO A 137 -14.10 5.30 -6.92
N LEU A 138 -13.32 4.69 -6.02
CA LEU A 138 -13.17 3.25 -5.88
C LEU A 138 -13.66 2.80 -4.51
N ALA A 139 -14.40 1.70 -4.49
CA ALA A 139 -14.76 0.96 -3.29
C ALA A 139 -14.27 -0.48 -3.41
N LEU A 140 -13.91 -1.08 -2.28
CA LEU A 140 -13.59 -2.49 -2.16
C LEU A 140 -14.69 -3.14 -1.31
N ASP A 141 -15.26 -4.24 -1.80
CA ASP A 141 -16.29 -5.01 -1.10
C ASP A 141 -15.61 -6.08 -0.21
N VAL A 142 -14.83 -5.59 0.76
CA VAL A 142 -14.13 -6.40 1.76
C VAL A 142 -14.21 -5.76 3.13
N ASP A 143 -14.38 -6.60 4.14
CA ASP A 143 -14.25 -6.19 5.53
C ASP A 143 -12.78 -6.24 5.95
N VAL A 144 -12.32 -5.19 6.63
CA VAL A 144 -10.97 -5.11 7.20
C VAL A 144 -11.08 -4.91 8.70
N ALA A 145 -10.46 -5.79 9.46
CA ALA A 145 -10.37 -5.63 10.91
C ALA A 145 -9.20 -4.72 11.28
N GLY A 146 -9.44 -3.76 12.16
CA GLY A 146 -8.36 -3.06 12.87
C GLY A 146 -7.85 -3.94 14.00
N VAL A 147 -6.55 -4.18 14.06
CA VAL A 147 -5.91 -5.00 15.08
C VAL A 147 -5.07 -4.12 15.99
N ASP A 148 -5.35 -4.19 17.28
CA ASP A 148 -4.62 -3.45 18.31
C ASP A 148 -3.15 -3.86 18.32
N TRP A 149 -2.29 -2.87 18.48
CA TRP A 149 -0.85 -3.06 18.56
C TRP A 149 -0.27 -2.27 19.74
N ASP A 150 0.48 -2.94 20.58
CA ASP A 150 1.15 -2.33 21.76
C ASP A 150 2.52 -1.71 21.43
N GLY A 151 2.89 -1.69 20.17
CA GLY A 151 4.18 -1.17 19.70
C GLY A 151 5.33 -2.19 19.80
N THR A 152 5.10 -3.40 20.29
CA THR A 152 6.16 -4.42 20.42
C THR A 152 6.11 -5.44 19.30
N GLY A 153 7.26 -6.11 19.04
CA GLY A 153 7.33 -7.22 18.11
C GLY A 153 8.76 -7.68 17.84
N GLU A 154 8.87 -8.87 17.26
CA GLU A 154 10.14 -9.44 16.79
C GLU A 154 10.26 -9.25 15.28
N VAL A 155 11.44 -8.88 14.80
CA VAL A 155 11.73 -8.72 13.37
C VAL A 155 11.69 -10.10 12.69
N ILE A 156 10.76 -10.30 11.76
CA ILE A 156 10.60 -11.54 10.99
C ILE A 156 11.02 -11.38 9.53
N GLU A 157 11.21 -10.14 9.08
CA GLU A 157 11.71 -9.80 7.76
C GLU A 157 12.56 -8.54 7.84
N ALA A 158 13.72 -8.54 7.18
CA ALA A 158 14.65 -7.40 7.14
C ALA A 158 15.10 -7.16 5.69
N GLY A 159 14.57 -6.13 5.07
CA GLY A 159 15.00 -5.62 3.77
C GLY A 159 16.00 -4.46 3.95
N PRO A 160 16.57 -3.92 2.87
CA PRO A 160 17.57 -2.86 2.96
C PRO A 160 17.04 -1.55 3.58
N THR A 161 15.73 -1.30 3.50
CA THR A 161 15.10 -0.03 3.92
C THR A 161 13.83 -0.25 4.73
N HIS A 162 13.58 -1.47 5.20
CA HIS A 162 12.44 -1.78 6.06
C HIS A 162 12.68 -3.02 6.89
N VAL A 163 11.91 -3.14 7.97
CA VAL A 163 11.72 -4.39 8.69
C VAL A 163 10.23 -4.64 8.88
N ARG A 164 9.82 -5.91 8.95
CA ARG A 164 8.46 -6.31 9.34
C ARG A 164 8.51 -7.08 10.65
N LEU A 165 7.59 -6.74 11.54
CA LEU A 165 7.45 -7.38 12.83
C LEU A 165 6.42 -8.52 12.76
N ASP A 166 6.52 -9.46 13.69
CA ASP A 166 5.54 -10.52 13.90
C ASP A 166 4.27 -10.04 14.62
N ALA A 167 4.21 -8.76 14.98
CA ALA A 167 3.10 -8.10 15.66
C ALA A 167 2.67 -6.81 14.92
N PRO A 168 1.38 -6.36 15.06
CA PRO A 168 0.31 -7.11 15.71
C PRO A 168 -0.01 -8.43 15.01
N ARG A 169 -0.58 -9.37 15.73
CA ARG A 169 -0.94 -10.70 15.17
C ARG A 169 -2.43 -10.75 14.84
N LEU A 170 -2.73 -11.41 13.73
CA LEU A 170 -4.10 -11.66 13.33
C LEU A 170 -4.56 -12.98 13.94
N ASP A 171 -5.54 -12.91 14.87
CA ASP A 171 -6.17 -14.07 15.51
C ASP A 171 -7.31 -14.68 14.69
N ARG A 172 -7.32 -14.43 13.37
CA ARG A 172 -8.35 -14.91 12.46
C ARG A 172 -7.77 -15.89 11.44
N GLU A 173 -8.51 -16.96 11.15
CA GLU A 173 -8.13 -17.92 10.12
C GLU A 173 -8.29 -17.36 8.69
N ARG A 174 -9.09 -16.29 8.49
CA ARG A 174 -9.35 -15.69 7.17
C ARG A 174 -9.81 -14.22 7.30
N GLY A 175 -9.54 -13.44 6.25
CA GLY A 175 -9.96 -12.06 6.09
C GLY A 175 -8.81 -11.06 6.18
N PHE A 176 -9.10 -9.83 5.79
CA PHE A 176 -8.12 -8.75 5.84
C PHE A 176 -8.08 -8.11 7.23
N ALA A 177 -6.86 -7.74 7.63
CA ALA A 177 -6.61 -6.93 8.80
C ALA A 177 -5.61 -5.82 8.48
N ALA A 178 -5.70 -4.73 9.21
CA ALA A 178 -4.76 -3.63 9.21
C ALA A 178 -4.38 -3.28 10.66
N VAL A 179 -3.26 -2.61 10.86
CA VAL A 179 -2.93 -2.03 12.17
C VAL A 179 -4.07 -1.08 12.54
N GLY A 180 -4.65 -1.28 13.71
CA GLY A 180 -5.71 -0.44 14.26
C GLY A 180 -5.16 0.82 14.89
N GLY A 181 -5.88 1.93 14.76
CA GLY A 181 -5.74 3.02 15.72
C GLY A 181 -6.16 2.56 17.13
N ASP A 182 -5.91 3.38 18.12
CA ASP A 182 -6.24 3.07 19.53
C ASP A 182 -7.75 2.84 19.77
N ASP A 183 -8.57 3.24 18.82
CA ASP A 183 -10.03 3.00 18.79
C ASP A 183 -10.44 1.79 17.92
N GLY A 184 -9.46 1.04 17.38
CA GLY A 184 -9.68 -0.09 16.48
C GLY A 184 -9.94 0.29 15.01
N THR A 185 -9.86 1.56 14.63
CA THR A 185 -10.00 1.99 13.23
C THR A 185 -8.88 1.39 12.36
N PRO A 186 -9.17 0.61 11.32
CA PRO A 186 -8.14 0.02 10.47
C PRO A 186 -7.45 1.09 9.62
N LEU A 187 -6.13 1.25 9.81
CA LEU A 187 -5.33 2.31 9.20
C LEU A 187 -4.62 1.85 7.92
N ASP A 188 -4.47 2.75 6.97
CA ASP A 188 -3.80 2.54 5.69
C ASP A 188 -3.00 3.78 5.30
N GLY A 189 -1.80 3.62 4.75
CA GLY A 189 -0.97 4.72 4.30
C GLY A 189 0.46 4.71 4.79
N GLY A 190 1.18 5.78 4.53
CA GLY A 190 2.57 5.96 4.96
C GLY A 190 2.68 6.91 6.14
N LEU A 191 2.40 6.46 7.35
CA LEU A 191 2.56 7.23 8.59
C LEU A 191 4.05 7.26 8.99
N VAL A 192 4.73 8.33 9.04
CA VAL A 192 4.52 9.74 8.66
C VAL A 192 5.21 10.09 7.33
N HIS A 193 5.83 9.13 6.66
CA HIS A 193 6.68 9.39 5.50
C HIS A 193 5.91 9.90 4.27
N TYR A 194 4.58 9.81 4.26
CA TYR A 194 3.72 10.56 3.34
C TYR A 194 2.89 11.59 4.12
N ALA A 195 2.40 12.61 3.43
CA ALA A 195 1.62 13.67 4.08
C ALA A 195 0.21 13.21 4.47
N GLY A 196 -0.36 12.30 3.70
CA GLY A 196 -1.69 11.74 3.91
C GLY A 196 -1.71 10.24 4.03
N GLY A 197 -2.85 9.73 4.44
CA GLY A 197 -3.17 8.32 4.53
C GLY A 197 -4.69 8.14 4.59
N GLY A 198 -5.14 7.01 5.08
CA GLY A 198 -6.55 6.71 5.19
C GLY A 198 -6.91 5.74 6.29
N ALA A 199 -8.22 5.65 6.50
CA ALA A 199 -8.87 4.59 7.24
C ALA A 199 -9.63 3.70 6.26
N LEU A 200 -9.58 2.40 6.47
CA LEU A 200 -10.31 1.44 5.63
C LEU A 200 -11.78 1.31 6.04
N ALA A 201 -12.16 1.94 7.16
CA ALA A 201 -13.53 2.20 7.57
C ALA A 201 -13.73 3.71 7.75
N PRO A 202 -14.94 4.26 7.48
CA PRO A 202 -15.21 5.68 7.71
C PRO A 202 -15.01 6.05 9.18
N THR A 203 -14.27 7.12 9.43
CA THR A 203 -14.03 7.67 10.77
C THR A 203 -13.83 9.17 10.68
N ASP A 204 -14.08 9.89 11.76
CA ASP A 204 -13.96 11.34 11.83
C ASP A 204 -13.25 11.78 13.11
N GLY A 205 -12.50 12.88 13.01
CA GLY A 205 -11.84 13.46 14.16
C GLY A 205 -10.40 12.98 14.34
N THR A 206 -9.93 13.02 15.58
CA THR A 206 -8.53 12.66 15.91
C THR A 206 -8.36 11.15 15.90
N VAL A 207 -7.34 10.69 15.19
CA VAL A 207 -6.90 9.28 15.18
C VAL A 207 -5.62 9.19 16.00
N SER A 208 -5.58 8.24 16.92
CA SER A 208 -4.41 7.95 17.76
C SER A 208 -3.85 6.57 17.48
N LEU A 209 -2.55 6.41 17.68
CA LEU A 209 -1.84 5.14 17.59
C LEU A 209 -0.75 5.13 18.68
N LEU A 210 -0.65 4.04 19.42
CA LEU A 210 0.30 3.88 20.53
C LEU A 210 0.19 5.01 21.57
N GLY A 211 -1.05 5.43 21.90
CA GLY A 211 -1.36 6.48 22.85
C GLY A 211 -1.07 7.91 22.34
N THR A 212 -0.65 8.08 21.09
CA THR A 212 -0.29 9.38 20.52
C THR A 212 -1.25 9.77 19.39
N PRO A 213 -1.78 11.01 19.37
CA PRO A 213 -2.52 11.54 18.24
C PRO A 213 -1.60 11.57 16.99
N VAL A 214 -1.94 10.75 15.97
CA VAL A 214 -1.12 10.60 14.77
C VAL A 214 -1.73 11.24 13.53
N GLY A 215 -2.98 11.71 13.62
CA GLY A 215 -3.63 12.36 12.49
C GLY A 215 -5.05 12.79 12.77
N ARG A 216 -5.68 13.36 11.74
CA ARG A 216 -7.08 13.74 11.72
C ARG A 216 -7.78 13.15 10.51
N ALA A 217 -8.91 12.51 10.75
CA ALA A 217 -9.74 11.88 9.75
C ALA A 217 -10.92 12.77 9.35
N ASP A 218 -11.28 12.68 8.07
CA ASP A 218 -12.52 13.16 7.46
C ASP A 218 -13.03 12.05 6.53
N GLY A 219 -14.01 11.27 6.98
CA GLY A 219 -14.48 10.07 6.33
C GLY A 219 -13.38 9.00 6.29
N ARG A 220 -12.86 8.68 5.09
CA ARG A 220 -11.78 7.70 4.91
C ARG A 220 -10.41 8.33 4.69
N ARG A 221 -10.33 9.64 4.57
CA ARG A 221 -9.07 10.35 4.37
C ARG A 221 -8.46 10.76 5.71
N LEU A 222 -7.17 10.52 5.87
CA LEU A 222 -6.39 11.00 7.00
C LEU A 222 -5.32 11.99 6.55
N GLU A 223 -5.17 13.06 7.32
CA GLU A 223 -4.01 13.92 7.30
C GLU A 223 -3.15 13.59 8.52
N TRP A 224 -1.92 13.12 8.28
CA TRP A 224 -1.04 12.74 9.35
C TRP A 224 -0.48 13.94 10.11
N ALA A 225 -0.50 13.86 11.42
CA ALA A 225 0.14 14.83 12.29
C ALA A 225 1.68 14.75 12.18
N ASP A 226 2.35 15.78 12.67
CA ASP A 226 3.80 15.82 12.76
C ASP A 226 4.26 15.00 13.97
N VAL A 227 4.60 13.74 13.72
CA VAL A 227 5.10 12.80 14.73
C VAL A 227 6.39 12.15 14.26
N ALA A 228 7.16 11.62 15.18
CA ALA A 228 8.31 10.76 14.95
C ALA A 228 8.05 9.37 15.52
N LEU A 229 8.58 8.34 14.85
CA LEU A 229 8.55 6.98 15.33
C LEU A 229 9.92 6.62 15.90
N SER A 230 9.97 6.37 17.21
CA SER A 230 11.15 5.90 17.93
C SER A 230 11.11 4.38 18.05
N VAL A 231 12.22 3.73 17.73
CA VAL A 231 12.39 2.27 17.76
C VAL A 231 13.53 1.94 18.71
N VAL A 232 13.27 1.12 19.72
CA VAL A 232 14.26 0.72 20.73
C VAL A 232 14.37 -0.81 20.71
N ASP A 233 15.59 -1.34 20.66
CA ASP A 233 15.85 -2.77 20.77
C ASP A 233 16.09 -3.21 22.24
N ASP A 234 16.18 -4.52 22.49
CA ASP A 234 16.44 -5.10 23.82
C ASP A 234 17.76 -4.65 24.45
N ALA A 235 18.71 -4.19 23.65
CA ALA A 235 19.98 -3.60 24.13
C ALA A 235 19.85 -2.11 24.49
N GLY A 236 18.64 -1.52 24.36
CA GLY A 236 18.38 -0.12 24.64
C GLY A 236 18.86 0.84 23.54
N ARG A 237 19.27 0.35 22.37
CA ARG A 237 19.70 1.20 21.26
C ARG A 237 18.48 1.81 20.61
N ARG A 238 18.45 3.14 20.55
CA ARG A 238 17.35 3.90 19.96
C ARG A 238 17.67 4.27 18.51
N ARG A 239 16.65 4.11 17.66
CA ARG A 239 16.66 4.53 16.24
C ARG A 239 15.40 5.32 15.95
N ARG A 240 15.45 6.16 14.91
CA ARG A 240 14.26 6.81 14.36
C ARG A 240 13.86 6.10 13.08
N ALA A 241 12.68 5.53 13.04
CA ALA A 241 12.11 5.07 11.79
C ALA A 241 11.65 6.27 10.94
N THR A 242 11.75 6.17 9.63
CA THR A 242 11.19 7.14 8.69
C THR A 242 9.68 7.16 8.78
N GLY A 243 9.09 5.98 9.00
CA GLY A 243 7.64 5.85 9.10
C GLY A 243 7.19 4.41 9.28
N LEU A 244 5.88 4.25 9.32
CA LEU A 244 5.18 2.98 9.36
C LEU A 244 4.39 2.83 8.06
N SER A 245 4.63 1.76 7.31
CA SER A 245 3.89 1.42 6.10
C SER A 245 2.67 0.61 6.49
N LEU A 246 1.49 1.22 6.36
CA LEU A 246 0.19 0.67 6.76
C LEU A 246 -0.54 0.15 5.52
N PHE A 247 -1.15 -1.01 5.64
CA PHE A 247 -1.90 -1.70 4.56
C PHE A 247 -2.84 -2.75 5.16
N ALA A 248 -3.82 -3.21 4.38
CA ALA A 248 -4.60 -4.38 4.73
C ALA A 248 -3.92 -5.66 4.24
N SER A 249 -3.85 -6.68 5.08
CA SER A 249 -3.27 -7.98 4.74
C SER A 249 -4.11 -9.13 5.28
N GLN A 250 -4.16 -10.22 4.52
CA GLN A 250 -4.72 -11.50 4.98
C GLN A 250 -3.66 -12.58 5.19
N VAL A 251 -2.41 -12.30 4.79
CA VAL A 251 -1.26 -13.21 4.92
C VAL A 251 -0.06 -12.40 5.44
N ARG A 252 0.71 -13.00 6.36
CA ARG A 252 1.93 -12.37 6.92
C ARG A 252 1.69 -10.96 7.47
N PHE A 253 0.63 -10.82 8.24
CA PHE A 253 0.29 -9.57 8.90
C PHE A 253 1.33 -9.20 9.96
N GLY A 254 1.56 -7.90 10.13
CA GLY A 254 2.51 -7.34 11.10
C GLY A 254 2.93 -5.92 10.71
N ALA A 255 3.44 -5.16 11.66
CA ALA A 255 3.87 -3.78 11.44
C ALA A 255 5.11 -3.72 10.55
N LYS A 256 5.08 -2.88 9.50
CA LYS A 256 6.21 -2.66 8.58
C LYS A 256 6.83 -1.29 8.82
N LEU A 257 7.98 -1.27 9.48
CA LEU A 257 8.76 -0.06 9.76
C LEU A 257 9.64 0.28 8.55
N VAL A 258 9.66 1.56 8.18
CA VAL A 258 10.46 2.09 7.07
C VAL A 258 11.67 2.85 7.60
N PHE A 259 12.83 2.60 7.00
CA PHE A 259 14.11 3.27 7.24
C PHE A 259 14.73 3.62 5.89
N HIS A 260 14.32 4.74 5.29
CA HIS A 260 14.66 5.07 3.89
C HIS A 260 16.19 5.17 3.61
N GLU A 261 16.97 5.50 4.62
CA GLU A 261 18.44 5.54 4.57
C GLU A 261 19.11 4.21 4.94
N GLY A 262 18.31 3.19 5.29
CA GLY A 262 18.79 1.90 5.76
C GLY A 262 18.77 1.77 7.28
N HIS A 263 19.09 0.58 7.77
CA HIS A 263 19.11 0.24 9.19
C HIS A 263 20.12 -0.88 9.46
N ASP A 264 20.38 -1.15 10.75
CA ASP A 264 21.27 -2.21 11.27
C ASP A 264 20.51 -3.33 12.00
N LEU A 265 19.18 -3.39 11.82
CA LEU A 265 18.32 -4.40 12.42
C LEU A 265 18.41 -5.73 11.67
N SER A 266 18.23 -6.83 12.39
CA SER A 266 18.29 -8.21 11.88
C SER A 266 17.06 -9.01 12.29
N ILE A 267 16.77 -10.07 11.57
CA ILE A 267 15.72 -11.05 11.95
C ILE A 267 16.05 -11.58 13.34
N GLY A 268 15.03 -11.60 14.22
CA GLY A 268 15.12 -12.00 15.62
C GLY A 268 15.31 -10.84 16.59
N ASP A 269 15.62 -9.62 16.12
CA ASP A 269 15.67 -8.46 17.01
C ASP A 269 14.29 -8.15 17.56
N ARG A 270 14.19 -7.93 18.88
CA ARG A 270 12.96 -7.49 19.54
C ARG A 270 12.94 -6.00 19.65
N LEU A 271 11.83 -5.40 19.25
CA LEU A 271 11.69 -3.96 19.12
C LEU A 271 10.49 -3.47 19.96
N THR A 272 10.66 -2.27 20.50
CA THR A 272 9.57 -1.45 21.02
C THR A 272 9.50 -0.17 20.20
N VAL A 273 8.33 0.11 19.66
CA VAL A 273 8.02 1.28 18.84
C VAL A 273 7.13 2.21 19.63
N SER A 274 7.43 3.50 19.57
CA SER A 274 6.60 4.56 20.12
C SER A 274 6.45 5.69 19.13
N ALA A 275 5.31 6.37 19.18
CA ALA A 275 5.07 7.60 18.45
C ALA A 275 5.15 8.79 19.43
N GLU A 276 5.74 9.90 18.99
CA GLU A 276 5.85 11.12 19.77
C GLU A 276 5.70 12.36 18.86
N PRO A 277 5.10 13.46 19.34
CA PRO A 277 5.06 14.71 18.56
C PRO A 277 6.45 15.14 18.13
N ALA A 278 6.60 15.62 16.89
CA ALA A 278 7.88 16.05 16.34
C ALA A 278 7.70 17.34 15.53
N ALA A 279 8.62 18.28 15.67
CA ALA A 279 8.59 19.52 14.91
C ALA A 279 8.97 19.33 13.42
N GLU A 280 9.76 18.31 13.13
CA GLU A 280 10.29 18.03 11.79
C GLU A 280 10.14 16.53 11.48
N PRO A 281 8.98 16.07 11.01
CA PRO A 281 8.80 14.70 10.53
C PRO A 281 9.57 14.50 9.21
N VAL A 282 10.00 13.27 8.93
CA VAL A 282 10.57 12.93 7.64
C VAL A 282 9.44 12.68 6.65
N ARG A 283 9.31 13.51 5.61
CA ARG A 283 8.35 13.36 4.52
C ARG A 283 9.09 13.00 3.23
N LEU A 284 8.61 12.01 2.50
CA LEU A 284 9.26 11.47 1.28
C LEU A 284 8.43 11.68 0.00
N GLY A 285 7.30 12.37 0.08
CA GLY A 285 6.44 12.63 -1.06
C GLY A 285 5.40 13.70 -0.79
#